data_26e456b178e74dacf6ceb4389954401a
#
_entry.id   26e456b178e74dacf6ceb4389954401a
#
_cell.length_a   1.000
_cell.length_b   1.000
_cell.length_c   1.000
_cell.angle_alpha   90.00
_cell.angle_beta   90.00
_cell.angle_gamma   90.00
#
_symmetry.space_group_name_H-M   'P 1'
#
loop_
_entity.id
_entity.type
_entity.pdbx_description
1 polymer ?
#
loop_
_entity_poly.entity_id
_entity_poly.type
_entity_poly.pdbx_seq_one_letter_code
_entity_poly.pdbx_strand_id
1 'polypeptide(L)'
;MKKNEKFDLKLILIWPIIASVITIFLEEKNIFYQNFFVSIILFLALPAIYLSFRAKQYVLKTLIVSTLGSIPIMIVVEYLGQISGAWSFPVSIFSFKLFGFVILEVLFWAFFNMYYIIIFYEYFLDHHITKHLWEPRMKYLFWGLLIGFVSFLFIIFNFTIPVIPYFYFFFGIIVFAIPVILQFTIYSHAKKVLVKILKASAYFFYLSFIYEIVALHYGWWGFPSENYIGWVNILGVRFPFEELVWWIMLFALAVLSSYEFFDDNEK
;
A
#
# COMPACT_ATOMS: atom_id res chain seq x y z
N MET A 1 25.63 6.90 3.68
CA MET A 1 24.74 7.88 3.00
C MET A 1 25.55 9.08 2.52
N LYS A 2 25.40 9.44 1.25
CA LYS A 2 25.96 10.65 0.64
C LYS A 2 25.29 11.90 1.24
N LYS A 3 25.95 13.09 1.11
CA LYS A 3 25.39 14.36 1.64
C LYS A 3 23.97 14.66 1.14
N ASN A 4 23.71 14.38 -0.13
CA ASN A 4 22.40 14.59 -0.73
C ASN A 4 21.34 13.63 -0.18
N GLU A 5 21.68 12.35 0.04
CA GLU A 5 20.76 11.36 0.62
C GLU A 5 20.34 11.74 2.05
N LYS A 6 21.24 12.35 2.84
CA LYS A 6 20.90 12.85 4.18
C LYS A 6 19.89 13.99 4.14
N PHE A 7 20.00 14.87 3.15
CA PHE A 7 19.04 15.95 2.94
C PHE A 7 17.68 15.38 2.49
N ASP A 8 17.70 14.49 1.50
CA ASP A 8 16.50 13.83 0.96
C ASP A 8 15.77 13.07 2.07
N LEU A 9 16.50 12.34 2.93
CA LEU A 9 15.88 11.62 4.05
C LEU A 9 15.19 12.58 5.04
N LYS A 10 15.82 13.70 5.38
CA LYS A 10 15.21 14.71 6.27
C LYS A 10 13.94 15.28 5.66
N LEU A 11 13.95 15.59 4.37
CA LEU A 11 12.78 16.08 3.66
C LEU A 11 11.65 15.05 3.70
N ILE A 12 11.95 13.81 3.38
CA ILE A 12 10.98 12.71 3.39
C ILE A 12 10.41 12.44 4.79
N LEU A 13 11.23 12.50 5.84
CA LEU A 13 10.77 12.32 7.23
C LEU A 13 9.82 13.44 7.70
N ILE A 14 10.01 14.66 7.22
CA ILE A 14 9.15 15.80 7.58
C ILE A 14 7.89 15.83 6.67
N TRP A 15 7.95 15.20 5.51
CA TRP A 15 6.91 15.27 4.48
C TRP A 15 5.49 14.93 4.97
N PRO A 16 5.24 13.88 5.78
CA PRO A 16 3.88 13.58 6.27
C PRO A 16 3.26 14.73 7.06
N ILE A 17 4.08 15.45 7.83
CA ILE A 17 3.61 16.64 8.57
C ILE A 17 3.26 17.78 7.59
N ILE A 18 4.12 18.03 6.59
CA ILE A 18 3.87 19.06 5.56
C ILE A 18 2.58 18.72 4.79
N ALA A 19 2.42 17.47 4.35
CA ALA A 19 1.23 17.01 3.66
C ALA A 19 -0.03 17.18 4.52
N SER A 20 0.03 16.85 5.82
CA SER A 20 -1.08 17.07 6.76
C SER A 20 -1.46 18.55 6.87
N VAL A 21 -0.50 19.44 7.05
CA VAL A 21 -0.76 20.89 7.17
C VAL A 21 -1.41 21.41 5.88
N ILE A 22 -0.89 21.02 4.71
CA ILE A 22 -1.47 21.41 3.42
C ILE A 22 -2.90 20.88 3.30
N THR A 23 -3.12 19.62 3.64
CA THR A 23 -4.46 18.99 3.58
C THR A 23 -5.45 19.70 4.49
N ILE A 24 -5.09 19.96 5.75
CA ILE A 24 -5.93 20.69 6.71
C ILE A 24 -6.32 22.06 6.12
N PHE A 25 -5.35 22.79 5.58
CA PHE A 25 -5.62 24.09 4.96
C PHE A 25 -6.57 24.01 3.77
N LEU A 26 -6.41 23.01 2.89
CA LEU A 26 -7.26 22.82 1.72
C LEU A 26 -8.69 22.42 2.10
N GLU A 27 -8.85 21.54 3.08
CA GLU A 27 -10.15 21.09 3.58
C GLU A 27 -10.90 22.25 4.31
N GLU A 28 -10.22 23.01 5.18
CA GLU A 28 -10.82 24.16 5.86
C GLU A 28 -11.27 25.27 4.89
N LYS A 29 -10.63 25.39 3.73
CA LYS A 29 -11.01 26.33 2.68
C LYS A 29 -12.04 25.77 1.69
N ASN A 30 -12.50 24.52 1.88
CA ASN A 30 -13.37 23.80 0.95
C ASN A 30 -12.85 23.76 -0.49
N ILE A 31 -11.53 23.83 -0.69
CA ILE A 31 -10.93 23.83 -2.03
C ILE A 31 -11.02 22.42 -2.65
N PHE A 32 -10.87 21.38 -1.83
CA PHE A 32 -10.94 19.98 -2.25
C PHE A 32 -11.68 19.14 -1.19
N TYR A 33 -12.87 19.55 -0.83
CA TYR A 33 -13.66 18.93 0.23
C TYR A 33 -13.81 17.41 0.04
N GLN A 34 -13.42 16.64 1.06
CA GLN A 34 -13.44 15.16 1.11
C GLN A 34 -12.75 14.48 -0.08
N ASN A 35 -11.69 15.09 -0.62
CA ASN A 35 -11.05 14.59 -1.83
C ASN A 35 -9.93 13.60 -1.52
N PHE A 36 -10.29 12.32 -1.46
CA PHE A 36 -9.36 11.22 -1.29
C PHE A 36 -8.20 11.23 -2.32
N PHE A 37 -8.48 11.59 -3.59
CA PHE A 37 -7.45 11.62 -4.63
C PHE A 37 -6.36 12.67 -4.38
N VAL A 38 -6.73 13.86 -3.89
CA VAL A 38 -5.75 14.90 -3.54
C VAL A 38 -4.84 14.42 -2.41
N SER A 39 -5.37 13.70 -1.44
CA SER A 39 -4.55 13.15 -0.37
C SER A 39 -3.53 12.13 -0.86
N ILE A 40 -3.90 11.28 -1.82
CA ILE A 40 -2.97 10.34 -2.48
C ILE A 40 -1.82 11.11 -3.12
N ILE A 41 -2.13 12.20 -3.83
CA ILE A 41 -1.10 13.04 -4.45
C ILE A 41 -0.16 13.60 -3.38
N LEU A 42 -0.70 14.21 -2.33
CA LEU A 42 0.10 14.89 -1.32
C LEU A 42 0.93 13.90 -0.48
N PHE A 43 0.32 12.84 0.04
CA PHE A 43 1.02 11.94 0.96
C PHE A 43 1.91 10.90 0.27
N LEU A 44 1.50 10.43 -0.92
CA LEU A 44 2.14 9.29 -1.55
C LEU A 44 2.83 9.63 -2.88
N ALA A 45 2.11 10.27 -3.83
CA ALA A 45 2.64 10.47 -5.16
C ALA A 45 3.80 11.49 -5.21
N LEU A 46 3.65 12.65 -4.58
CA LEU A 46 4.69 13.69 -4.61
C LEU A 46 6.03 13.22 -4.03
N PRO A 47 6.12 12.62 -2.83
CA PRO A 47 7.38 12.12 -2.32
C PRO A 47 7.94 10.95 -3.14
N ALA A 48 7.08 10.07 -3.67
CA ALA A 48 7.49 8.99 -4.56
C ALA A 48 8.07 9.51 -5.88
N ILE A 49 7.43 10.50 -6.50
CA ILE A 49 7.92 11.16 -7.71
C ILE A 49 9.24 11.89 -7.42
N TYR A 50 9.35 12.60 -6.30
CA TYR A 50 10.60 13.22 -5.89
C TYR A 50 11.74 12.20 -5.81
N LEU A 51 11.53 11.07 -5.14
CA LEU A 51 12.52 9.99 -5.05
C LEU A 51 12.84 9.39 -6.43
N SER A 52 11.86 9.31 -7.33
CA SER A 52 12.08 8.83 -8.70
C SER A 52 13.07 9.70 -9.48
N PHE A 53 13.04 11.01 -9.29
CA PHE A 53 14.05 11.90 -9.87
C PHE A 53 15.45 11.71 -9.28
N ARG A 54 15.52 11.29 -8.02
CA ARG A 54 16.79 11.02 -7.31
C ARG A 54 17.36 9.64 -7.61
N ALA A 55 16.50 8.67 -7.94
CA ALA A 55 16.77 7.24 -8.05
C ALA A 55 16.36 6.67 -9.41
N LYS A 56 16.67 7.37 -10.50
CA LYS A 56 16.21 7.07 -11.88
C LYS A 56 16.45 5.62 -12.30
N GLN A 57 17.54 5.01 -11.83
CA GLN A 57 17.92 3.63 -12.17
C GLN A 57 16.95 2.58 -11.64
N TYR A 58 16.14 2.90 -10.63
CA TYR A 58 15.19 1.97 -10.01
C TYR A 58 13.75 2.16 -10.52
N VAL A 59 13.46 3.28 -11.20
CA VAL A 59 12.10 3.69 -11.57
C VAL A 59 11.36 2.63 -12.36
N LEU A 60 11.96 2.11 -13.43
CA LEU A 60 11.27 1.16 -14.32
C LEU A 60 10.91 -0.14 -13.59
N LYS A 61 11.85 -0.67 -12.80
CA LYS A 61 11.63 -1.87 -11.99
C LYS A 61 10.53 -1.64 -10.97
N THR A 62 10.62 -0.53 -10.22
CA THR A 62 9.62 -0.16 -9.23
C THR A 62 8.23 0.00 -9.85
N LEU A 63 8.12 0.63 -11.02
CA LEU A 63 6.86 0.77 -11.75
C LEU A 63 6.25 -0.59 -12.10
N ILE A 64 7.05 -1.50 -12.68
CA ILE A 64 6.58 -2.84 -13.07
C ILE A 64 6.10 -3.62 -11.84
N VAL A 65 6.93 -3.70 -10.79
CA VAL A 65 6.60 -4.46 -9.58
C VAL A 65 5.37 -3.87 -8.89
N SER A 66 5.30 -2.54 -8.77
CA SER A 66 4.14 -1.90 -8.12
C SER A 66 2.86 -2.07 -8.90
N THR A 67 2.90 -1.96 -10.24
CA THR A 67 1.71 -2.16 -11.07
C THR A 67 1.21 -3.61 -10.97
N LEU A 68 2.09 -4.58 -11.14
CA LEU A 68 1.73 -6.00 -11.10
C LEU A 68 1.33 -6.46 -9.69
N GLY A 69 1.99 -5.96 -8.66
CA GLY A 69 1.75 -6.35 -7.29
C GLY A 69 0.56 -5.65 -6.64
N SER A 70 0.18 -4.44 -7.08
CA SER A 70 -0.91 -3.71 -6.43
C SER A 70 -2.24 -3.80 -7.18
N ILE A 71 -2.25 -3.53 -8.50
CA ILE A 71 -3.50 -3.33 -9.23
C ILE A 71 -4.41 -4.58 -9.25
N PRO A 72 -3.94 -5.77 -9.67
CA PRO A 72 -4.79 -6.96 -9.69
C PRO A 72 -5.28 -7.34 -8.30
N ILE A 73 -4.39 -7.27 -7.30
CA ILE A 73 -4.73 -7.60 -5.91
C ILE A 73 -5.78 -6.63 -5.40
N MET A 74 -5.58 -5.32 -5.62
CA MET A 74 -6.50 -4.31 -5.11
C MET A 74 -7.89 -4.40 -5.73
N ILE A 75 -8.02 -4.77 -7.01
CA ILE A 75 -9.32 -5.01 -7.65
C ILE A 75 -10.08 -6.13 -6.92
N VAL A 76 -9.40 -7.24 -6.62
CA VAL A 76 -9.99 -8.37 -5.88
C VAL A 76 -10.41 -7.94 -4.47
N VAL A 77 -9.50 -7.28 -3.77
CA VAL A 77 -9.67 -6.85 -2.38
C VAL A 77 -10.78 -5.82 -2.25
N GLU A 78 -10.83 -4.87 -3.18
CA GLU A 78 -11.88 -3.84 -3.19
C GLU A 78 -13.28 -4.45 -3.39
N TYR A 79 -13.42 -5.39 -4.32
CA TYR A 79 -14.68 -6.10 -4.50
C TYR A 79 -15.12 -6.84 -3.23
N LEU A 80 -14.24 -7.67 -2.69
CA LEU A 80 -14.54 -8.47 -1.50
C LEU A 80 -14.76 -7.61 -0.26
N GLY A 81 -14.01 -6.53 -0.12
CA GLY A 81 -14.16 -5.57 0.97
C GLY A 81 -15.50 -4.83 0.93
N GLN A 82 -15.90 -4.37 -0.26
CA GLN A 82 -17.18 -3.69 -0.43
C GLN A 82 -18.38 -4.62 -0.15
N ILE A 83 -18.42 -5.82 -0.72
CA ILE A 83 -19.55 -6.76 -0.47
C ILE A 83 -19.60 -7.22 0.99
N SER A 84 -18.47 -7.22 1.68
CA SER A 84 -18.38 -7.59 3.11
C SER A 84 -18.54 -6.40 4.05
N GLY A 85 -18.68 -5.18 3.51
CA GLY A 85 -18.82 -3.96 4.29
C GLY A 85 -17.56 -3.58 5.09
N ALA A 86 -16.40 -4.11 4.71
CA ALA A 86 -15.16 -3.90 5.46
C ALA A 86 -14.68 -2.45 5.45
N TRP A 87 -14.96 -1.71 4.40
CA TRP A 87 -14.72 -0.28 4.26
C TRP A 87 -15.66 0.36 3.25
N SER A 88 -15.74 1.67 3.27
CA SER A 88 -16.54 2.45 2.33
C SER A 88 -15.84 3.77 2.00
N PHE A 89 -16.05 4.24 0.78
CA PHE A 89 -15.57 5.53 0.30
C PHE A 89 -16.78 6.39 -0.05
N PRO A 90 -17.12 7.41 0.75
CA PRO A 90 -18.34 8.18 0.56
C PRO A 90 -18.31 9.06 -0.70
N VAL A 91 -17.12 9.53 -1.10
CA VAL A 91 -16.94 10.44 -2.23
C VAL A 91 -15.86 9.93 -3.17
N SER A 92 -16.12 9.98 -4.48
CA SER A 92 -15.14 9.75 -5.55
C SER A 92 -15.22 10.90 -6.54
N ILE A 93 -14.08 11.36 -7.02
CA ILE A 93 -14.01 12.40 -8.08
C ILE A 93 -14.27 11.82 -9.47
N PHE A 94 -14.12 10.52 -9.64
CA PHE A 94 -14.37 9.83 -10.89
C PHE A 94 -15.84 9.36 -10.97
N SER A 95 -16.53 9.71 -12.05
CA SER A 95 -17.94 9.38 -12.25
C SER A 95 -18.18 7.90 -12.55
N PHE A 96 -17.14 7.14 -12.85
CA PHE A 96 -17.24 5.72 -13.21
C PHE A 96 -16.43 4.84 -12.27
N LYS A 97 -16.87 3.58 -12.16
CA LYS A 97 -16.17 2.53 -11.42
C LYS A 97 -15.69 1.46 -12.38
N LEU A 98 -14.42 1.06 -12.26
CA LEU A 98 -13.88 -0.04 -13.05
C LEU A 98 -14.62 -1.34 -12.67
N PHE A 99 -15.04 -2.12 -13.66
CA PHE A 99 -15.91 -3.31 -13.50
C PHE A 99 -17.22 -3.04 -12.75
N GLY A 100 -17.64 -1.77 -12.60
CA GLY A 100 -18.85 -1.37 -11.90
C GLY A 100 -18.72 -1.25 -10.37
N PHE A 101 -17.58 -1.58 -9.78
CA PHE A 101 -17.40 -1.55 -8.31
C PHE A 101 -16.12 -0.86 -7.84
N VAL A 102 -15.00 -0.95 -8.55
CA VAL A 102 -13.72 -0.36 -8.11
C VAL A 102 -13.67 1.14 -8.41
N ILE A 103 -13.49 1.96 -7.40
CA ILE A 103 -13.16 3.38 -7.59
C ILE A 103 -11.69 3.53 -7.98
N LEU A 104 -11.40 4.45 -8.90
CA LEU A 104 -10.03 4.60 -9.41
C LEU A 104 -9.05 5.09 -8.36
N GLU A 105 -9.49 5.92 -7.44
CA GLU A 105 -8.68 6.44 -6.36
C GLU A 105 -8.02 5.32 -5.54
N VAL A 106 -8.73 4.24 -5.28
CA VAL A 106 -8.20 3.09 -4.53
C VAL A 106 -7.07 2.40 -5.30
N LEU A 107 -7.17 2.32 -6.63
CA LEU A 107 -6.08 1.78 -7.45
C LEU A 107 -4.85 2.69 -7.44
N PHE A 108 -5.05 4.02 -7.52
CA PHE A 108 -3.95 4.97 -7.38
C PHE A 108 -3.32 4.91 -5.99
N TRP A 109 -4.15 4.79 -4.95
CA TRP A 109 -3.69 4.64 -3.58
C TRP A 109 -2.83 3.39 -3.41
N ALA A 110 -3.31 2.24 -3.86
CA ALA A 110 -2.56 0.98 -3.76
C ALA A 110 -1.25 1.02 -4.55
N PHE A 111 -1.29 1.55 -5.78
CA PHE A 111 -0.13 1.71 -6.62
C PHE A 111 0.92 2.63 -5.98
N PHE A 112 0.55 3.85 -5.59
CA PHE A 112 1.50 4.81 -5.04
C PHE A 112 2.02 4.42 -3.66
N ASN A 113 1.23 3.72 -2.84
CA ASN A 113 1.73 3.12 -1.60
C ASN A 113 2.85 2.12 -1.88
N MET A 114 2.60 1.13 -2.74
CA MET A 114 3.60 0.12 -3.06
C MET A 114 4.81 0.72 -3.76
N TYR A 115 4.58 1.62 -4.72
CA TYR A 115 5.64 2.31 -5.44
C TYR A 115 6.53 3.13 -4.50
N TYR A 116 5.93 3.89 -3.58
CA TYR A 116 6.67 4.71 -2.63
C TYR A 116 7.49 3.86 -1.66
N ILE A 117 6.94 2.76 -1.15
CA ILE A 117 7.65 1.83 -0.28
C ILE A 117 8.90 1.29 -0.99
N ILE A 118 8.77 0.81 -2.22
CA ILE A 118 9.88 0.19 -2.96
C ILE A 118 10.93 1.23 -3.36
N ILE A 119 10.54 2.38 -3.93
CA ILE A 119 11.51 3.40 -4.35
C ILE A 119 12.26 4.02 -3.15
N PHE A 120 11.59 4.17 -2.00
CA PHE A 120 12.23 4.58 -0.74
C PHE A 120 13.27 3.56 -0.29
N TYR A 121 12.90 2.28 -0.30
CA TYR A 121 13.77 1.19 0.11
C TYR A 121 15.02 1.09 -0.77
N GLU A 122 14.85 1.09 -2.07
CA GLU A 122 15.94 1.07 -3.04
C GLU A 122 16.88 2.27 -2.90
N TYR A 123 16.33 3.46 -2.70
CA TYR A 123 17.14 4.68 -2.64
C TYR A 123 17.91 4.83 -1.34
N PHE A 124 17.31 4.52 -0.19
CA PHE A 124 17.94 4.80 1.12
C PHE A 124 18.62 3.59 1.77
N LEU A 125 18.20 2.37 1.44
CA LEU A 125 18.55 1.21 2.26
C LEU A 125 19.19 0.07 1.47
N ASP A 126 18.74 -0.20 0.27
CA ASP A 126 19.25 -1.35 -0.47
C ASP A 126 20.39 -0.99 -1.41
N HIS A 127 20.26 0.02 -2.25
CA HIS A 127 21.27 0.48 -3.21
C HIS A 127 21.70 -0.57 -4.24
N HIS A 128 21.02 -1.70 -4.38
CA HIS A 128 21.36 -2.73 -5.34
C HIS A 128 20.88 -2.37 -6.73
N ILE A 129 21.80 -2.22 -7.68
CA ILE A 129 21.47 -2.07 -9.10
C ILE A 129 21.34 -3.46 -9.70
N THR A 130 20.14 -3.95 -9.86
CA THR A 130 19.90 -5.21 -10.55
C THR A 130 20.20 -5.07 -12.04
N LYS A 131 21.01 -5.98 -12.59
CA LYS A 131 21.34 -6.02 -14.02
C LYS A 131 20.15 -6.50 -14.88
N HIS A 132 19.21 -7.20 -14.28
CA HIS A 132 18.07 -7.77 -14.95
C HIS A 132 16.76 -7.21 -14.39
N LEU A 133 15.94 -6.62 -15.26
CA LEU A 133 14.58 -6.17 -14.91
C LEU A 133 13.64 -7.32 -14.57
N TRP A 134 14.00 -8.54 -14.93
CA TRP A 134 13.11 -9.68 -14.93
C TRP A 134 13.81 -10.92 -14.40
N GLU A 135 13.68 -11.10 -13.09
CA GLU A 135 14.16 -12.31 -12.42
C GLU A 135 13.27 -13.53 -12.74
N PRO A 136 13.81 -14.76 -12.76
CA PRO A 136 13.01 -15.95 -13.04
C PRO A 136 11.79 -16.11 -12.12
N ARG A 137 11.91 -15.71 -10.85
CA ARG A 137 10.82 -15.79 -9.87
C ARG A 137 9.68 -14.82 -10.19
N MET A 138 9.96 -13.66 -10.80
CA MET A 138 8.95 -12.69 -11.23
C MET A 138 7.97 -13.28 -12.25
N LYS A 139 8.39 -14.26 -13.08
CA LYS A 139 7.49 -14.95 -14.00
C LYS A 139 6.41 -15.73 -13.27
N TYR A 140 6.78 -16.41 -12.18
CA TYR A 140 5.82 -17.17 -11.37
C TYR A 140 4.83 -16.24 -10.67
N LEU A 141 5.31 -15.11 -10.13
CA LEU A 141 4.45 -14.08 -9.58
C LEU A 141 3.46 -13.56 -10.63
N PHE A 142 3.98 -13.17 -11.79
CA PHE A 142 3.15 -12.64 -12.89
C PHE A 142 2.05 -13.63 -13.31
N TRP A 143 2.42 -14.87 -13.60
CA TRP A 143 1.45 -15.89 -14.00
C TRP A 143 0.48 -16.24 -12.88
N GLY A 144 0.94 -16.33 -11.65
CA GLY A 144 0.08 -16.56 -10.49
C GLY A 144 -0.96 -15.45 -10.31
N LEU A 145 -0.53 -14.19 -10.36
CA LEU A 145 -1.43 -13.05 -10.27
C LEU A 145 -2.40 -12.99 -11.46
N LEU A 146 -1.92 -13.23 -12.68
CA LEU A 146 -2.76 -13.21 -13.88
C LEU A 146 -3.83 -14.32 -13.84
N ILE A 147 -3.44 -15.55 -13.54
CA ILE A 147 -4.37 -16.69 -13.44
C ILE A 147 -5.37 -16.43 -12.30
N GLY A 148 -4.88 -16.02 -11.13
CA GLY A 148 -5.74 -15.69 -9.99
C GLY A 148 -6.75 -14.60 -10.31
N PHE A 149 -6.30 -13.52 -10.97
CA PHE A 149 -7.14 -12.41 -11.35
C PHE A 149 -8.19 -12.79 -12.40
N VAL A 150 -7.80 -13.51 -13.46
CA VAL A 150 -8.75 -14.01 -14.49
C VAL A 150 -9.77 -14.97 -13.87
N SER A 151 -9.33 -15.88 -13.01
CA SER A 151 -10.23 -16.78 -12.28
C SER A 151 -11.20 -16.02 -11.39
N PHE A 152 -10.74 -14.99 -10.69
CA PHE A 152 -11.59 -14.13 -9.88
C PHE A 152 -12.64 -13.42 -10.74
N LEU A 153 -12.26 -12.79 -11.85
CA LEU A 153 -13.22 -12.16 -12.76
C LEU A 153 -14.26 -13.16 -13.28
N PHE A 154 -13.81 -14.36 -13.66
CA PHE A 154 -14.73 -15.42 -14.07
C PHE A 154 -15.74 -15.76 -12.96
N ILE A 155 -15.28 -15.87 -11.71
CA ILE A 155 -16.14 -16.17 -10.57
C ILE A 155 -17.17 -15.06 -10.34
N ILE A 156 -16.76 -13.79 -10.26
CA ILE A 156 -17.68 -12.69 -9.95
C ILE A 156 -18.72 -12.43 -11.04
N PHE A 157 -18.40 -12.74 -12.31
CA PHE A 157 -19.36 -12.56 -13.40
C PHE A 157 -20.32 -13.74 -13.60
N ASN A 158 -20.01 -14.90 -13.02
CA ASN A 158 -20.85 -16.10 -13.18
C ASN A 158 -21.50 -16.59 -11.87
N PHE A 159 -21.03 -16.16 -10.72
CA PHE A 159 -21.49 -16.64 -9.42
C PHE A 159 -21.68 -15.48 -8.45
N THR A 160 -22.65 -15.62 -7.54
CA THR A 160 -22.83 -14.71 -6.43
C THR A 160 -21.88 -15.07 -5.30
N ILE A 161 -20.99 -14.15 -4.93
CA ILE A 161 -20.09 -14.35 -3.79
C ILE A 161 -20.85 -13.94 -2.51
N PRO A 162 -20.90 -14.79 -1.49
CA PRO A 162 -21.52 -14.44 -0.22
C PRO A 162 -20.70 -13.38 0.53
N VAL A 163 -21.38 -12.63 1.40
CA VAL A 163 -20.72 -11.76 2.39
C VAL A 163 -19.80 -12.60 3.27
N ILE A 164 -18.57 -12.14 3.46
CA ILE A 164 -17.56 -12.83 4.28
C ILE A 164 -17.49 -12.14 5.64
N PRO A 165 -18.02 -12.76 6.72
CA PRO A 165 -17.86 -12.21 8.05
C PRO A 165 -16.37 -12.11 8.43
N TYR A 166 -16.00 -11.04 9.14
CA TYR A 166 -14.61 -10.77 9.51
C TYR A 166 -13.63 -10.78 8.31
N PHE A 167 -14.12 -10.36 7.13
CA PHE A 167 -13.30 -10.31 5.91
C PHE A 167 -11.96 -9.63 6.14
N TYR A 168 -11.98 -8.49 6.83
CA TYR A 168 -10.77 -7.70 7.05
C TYR A 168 -9.70 -8.46 7.85
N PHE A 169 -10.12 -9.21 8.85
CA PHE A 169 -9.20 -10.04 9.64
C PHE A 169 -8.58 -11.17 8.80
N PHE A 170 -9.41 -11.95 8.09
CA PHE A 170 -8.91 -13.05 7.25
C PHE A 170 -8.06 -12.56 6.09
N PHE A 171 -8.45 -11.46 5.47
CA PHE A 171 -7.66 -10.80 4.43
C PHE A 171 -6.26 -10.46 4.95
N GLY A 172 -6.16 -9.81 6.10
CA GLY A 172 -4.87 -9.45 6.68
C GLY A 172 -3.99 -10.65 7.01
N ILE A 173 -4.56 -11.74 7.52
CA ILE A 173 -3.81 -12.98 7.75
C ILE A 173 -3.27 -13.53 6.42
N ILE A 174 -4.11 -13.66 5.40
CA ILE A 174 -3.75 -14.32 4.14
C ILE A 174 -2.77 -13.46 3.34
N VAL A 175 -2.99 -12.15 3.25
CA VAL A 175 -2.22 -11.27 2.36
C VAL A 175 -0.98 -10.69 3.03
N PHE A 176 -0.99 -10.50 4.35
CA PHE A 176 0.16 -9.91 5.05
C PHE A 176 0.87 -10.89 5.97
N ALA A 177 0.16 -11.51 6.92
CA ALA A 177 0.84 -12.31 7.95
C ALA A 177 1.47 -13.59 7.37
N ILE A 178 0.72 -14.38 6.62
CA ILE A 178 1.23 -15.64 6.03
C ILE A 178 2.44 -15.40 5.12
N PRO A 179 2.42 -14.49 4.13
CA PRO A 179 3.58 -14.22 3.29
C PRO A 179 4.81 -13.79 4.08
N VAL A 180 4.65 -12.92 5.08
CA VAL A 180 5.76 -12.48 5.93
C VAL A 180 6.36 -13.67 6.71
N ILE A 181 5.50 -14.46 7.36
CA ILE A 181 5.94 -15.64 8.12
C ILE A 181 6.67 -16.64 7.21
N LEU A 182 6.09 -16.96 6.06
CA LEU A 182 6.70 -17.90 5.11
C LEU A 182 8.05 -17.41 4.63
N GLN A 183 8.16 -16.12 4.31
CA GLN A 183 9.44 -15.55 3.86
C GLN A 183 10.52 -15.63 4.93
N PHE A 184 10.22 -15.25 6.18
CA PHE A 184 11.21 -15.29 7.25
C PHE A 184 11.54 -16.69 7.74
N THR A 185 10.69 -17.69 7.46
CA THR A 185 10.94 -19.09 7.83
C THR A 185 11.66 -19.88 6.72
N ILE A 186 11.29 -19.65 5.46
CA ILE A 186 11.76 -20.46 4.32
C ILE A 186 12.96 -19.80 3.63
N TYR A 187 12.97 -18.46 3.57
CA TYR A 187 13.96 -17.71 2.81
C TYR A 187 15.18 -17.36 3.67
N SER A 188 16.33 -17.98 3.37
CA SER A 188 17.54 -17.85 4.18
C SER A 188 18.13 -16.42 4.22
N HIS A 189 17.92 -15.63 3.15
CA HIS A 189 18.42 -14.26 3.03
C HIS A 189 17.53 -13.22 3.73
N ALA A 190 16.26 -13.54 4.05
CA ALA A 190 15.35 -12.62 4.72
C ALA A 190 15.93 -12.04 6.02
N LYS A 191 16.69 -12.82 6.78
CA LYS A 191 17.34 -12.34 8.00
C LYS A 191 18.41 -11.28 7.75
N LYS A 192 19.12 -11.34 6.61
CA LYS A 192 20.17 -10.35 6.28
C LYS A 192 19.58 -8.98 5.95
N VAL A 193 18.42 -8.96 5.29
CA VAL A 193 17.75 -7.73 4.88
C VAL A 193 16.76 -7.20 5.92
N LEU A 194 16.44 -8.00 6.93
CA LEU A 194 15.44 -7.68 7.96
C LEU A 194 15.61 -6.28 8.57
N VAL A 195 16.84 -5.89 8.91
CA VAL A 195 17.11 -4.57 9.51
C VAL A 195 16.78 -3.43 8.54
N LYS A 196 17.06 -3.62 7.24
CA LYS A 196 16.71 -2.64 6.20
C LYS A 196 15.18 -2.54 6.07
N ILE A 197 14.51 -3.68 5.96
CA ILE A 197 13.05 -3.77 5.87
C ILE A 197 12.39 -3.11 7.09
N LEU A 198 12.83 -3.43 8.31
CA LEU A 198 12.29 -2.83 9.53
C LEU A 198 12.48 -1.32 9.61
N LYS A 199 13.62 -0.78 9.13
CA LYS A 199 13.85 0.67 9.06
C LYS A 199 12.87 1.35 8.11
N ALA A 200 12.64 0.76 6.93
CA ALA A 200 11.65 1.28 5.99
C ALA A 200 10.24 1.17 6.59
N SER A 201 9.88 0.00 7.15
CA SER A 201 8.58 -0.23 7.77
C SER A 201 8.30 0.74 8.92
N ALA A 202 9.30 1.12 9.70
CA ALA A 202 9.14 2.13 10.75
C ALA A 202 8.78 3.52 10.19
N TYR A 203 9.37 3.91 9.05
CA TYR A 203 8.99 5.14 8.38
C TYR A 203 7.55 5.05 7.82
N PHE A 204 7.21 3.95 7.16
CA PHE A 204 5.88 3.79 6.59
C PHE A 204 4.79 3.59 7.64
N PHE A 205 5.11 3.01 8.80
CA PHE A 205 4.23 3.05 9.97
C PHE A 205 3.91 4.50 10.37
N TYR A 206 4.92 5.34 10.50
CA TYR A 206 4.75 6.75 10.83
C TYR A 206 3.93 7.50 9.78
N LEU A 207 4.25 7.33 8.48
CA LEU A 207 3.49 7.94 7.38
C LEU A 207 2.03 7.48 7.38
N SER A 208 1.79 6.16 7.41
CA SER A 208 0.46 5.57 7.35
C SER A 208 -0.38 5.94 8.55
N PHE A 209 0.22 5.99 9.74
CA PHE A 209 -0.49 6.40 10.94
C PHE A 209 -0.98 7.86 10.86
N ILE A 210 -0.13 8.79 10.42
CA ILE A 210 -0.54 10.19 10.24
C ILE A 210 -1.61 10.29 9.14
N TYR A 211 -1.41 9.60 8.03
CA TYR A 211 -2.33 9.59 6.91
C TYR A 211 -3.72 9.09 7.31
N GLU A 212 -3.77 7.99 8.06
CA GLU A 212 -5.02 7.40 8.58
C GLU A 212 -5.78 8.37 9.49
N ILE A 213 -5.09 9.00 10.44
CA ILE A 213 -5.73 9.98 11.35
C ILE A 213 -6.33 11.14 10.57
N VAL A 214 -5.60 11.69 9.58
CA VAL A 214 -6.09 12.78 8.75
C VAL A 214 -7.27 12.34 7.89
N ALA A 215 -7.17 11.17 7.27
CA ALA A 215 -8.19 10.64 6.39
C ALA A 215 -9.52 10.38 7.09
N LEU A 216 -9.48 9.77 8.26
CA LEU A 216 -10.67 9.50 9.07
C LEU A 216 -11.25 10.76 9.69
N HIS A 217 -10.40 11.72 10.05
CA HIS A 217 -10.88 13.02 10.56
C HIS A 217 -11.73 13.75 9.51
N TYR A 218 -11.35 13.68 8.23
CA TYR A 218 -12.08 14.29 7.13
C TYR A 218 -13.08 13.34 6.44
N GLY A 219 -13.19 12.10 6.88
CA GLY A 219 -14.17 11.13 6.37
C GLY A 219 -13.93 10.71 4.93
N TRP A 220 -12.67 10.60 4.49
CA TRP A 220 -12.36 10.13 3.12
C TRP A 220 -12.71 8.66 2.92
N TRP A 221 -12.63 7.88 3.98
CA TRP A 221 -13.17 6.52 4.06
C TRP A 221 -13.72 6.24 5.45
N GLY A 222 -14.41 5.13 5.58
CA GLY A 222 -14.97 4.69 6.84
C GLY A 222 -15.15 3.19 6.90
N PHE A 223 -15.49 2.71 8.09
CA PHE A 223 -15.59 1.30 8.42
C PHE A 223 -17.02 0.99 8.90
N PRO A 224 -17.94 0.65 7.96
CA PRO A 224 -19.38 0.51 8.29
C PRO A 224 -19.77 -0.84 8.88
N SER A 225 -18.91 -1.87 8.85
CA SER A 225 -19.21 -3.20 9.37
C SER A 225 -19.22 -3.25 10.89
N GLU A 226 -19.96 -4.22 11.43
CA GLU A 226 -19.84 -4.65 12.83
C GLU A 226 -18.88 -5.85 13.01
N ASN A 227 -18.40 -6.43 11.90
CA ASN A 227 -17.58 -7.64 11.88
C ASN A 227 -16.08 -7.31 11.90
N TYR A 228 -15.64 -6.63 12.95
CA TYR A 228 -14.21 -6.41 13.26
C TYR A 228 -13.87 -7.06 14.59
N ILE A 229 -12.58 -7.47 14.76
CA ILE A 229 -12.12 -8.07 16.02
C ILE A 229 -12.02 -7.07 17.16
N GLY A 230 -11.95 -5.78 16.84
CA GLY A 230 -11.91 -4.71 17.84
C GLY A 230 -11.84 -3.32 17.23
N TRP A 231 -11.90 -2.32 18.09
CA TRP A 231 -11.87 -0.92 17.70
C TRP A 231 -10.76 -0.17 18.44
N VAL A 232 -10.09 0.71 17.72
CA VAL A 232 -9.07 1.63 18.23
C VAL A 232 -9.65 3.05 18.22
N ASN A 233 -9.43 3.79 19.30
CA ASN A 233 -9.77 5.22 19.37
C ASN A 233 -8.50 6.01 19.68
N ILE A 234 -8.04 6.79 18.73
CA ILE A 234 -6.81 7.61 18.86
C ILE A 234 -7.10 9.01 18.30
N LEU A 235 -6.74 10.04 19.05
CA LEU A 235 -6.88 11.44 18.63
C LEU A 235 -8.28 11.83 18.11
N GLY A 236 -9.31 11.20 18.66
CA GLY A 236 -10.71 11.50 18.30
C GLY A 236 -11.23 10.76 17.06
N VAL A 237 -10.42 9.94 16.42
CA VAL A 237 -10.85 9.07 15.33
C VAL A 237 -10.96 7.62 15.77
N ARG A 238 -11.91 6.89 15.17
CA ARG A 238 -12.19 5.49 15.47
C ARG A 238 -12.04 4.63 14.23
N PHE A 239 -11.29 3.54 14.36
CA PHE A 239 -11.06 2.59 13.25
C PHE A 239 -10.85 1.16 13.79
N PRO A 240 -11.02 0.12 12.93
CA PRO A 240 -10.81 -1.26 13.32
C PRO A 240 -9.37 -1.54 13.78
N PHE A 241 -9.22 -2.45 14.72
CA PHE A 241 -7.89 -2.93 15.14
C PHE A 241 -7.13 -3.57 13.96
N GLU A 242 -7.86 -4.18 13.03
CA GLU A 242 -7.33 -4.72 11.79
C GLU A 242 -6.63 -3.65 10.94
N GLU A 243 -7.18 -2.43 10.86
CA GLU A 243 -6.55 -1.31 10.16
C GLU A 243 -5.18 -1.00 10.73
N LEU A 244 -5.09 -0.90 12.06
CA LEU A 244 -3.81 -0.66 12.74
C LEU A 244 -2.77 -1.73 12.42
N VAL A 245 -3.19 -3.00 12.48
CA VAL A 245 -2.25 -4.13 12.31
C VAL A 245 -1.86 -4.32 10.86
N TRP A 246 -2.84 -4.35 9.94
CA TRP A 246 -2.58 -4.75 8.56
C TRP A 246 -2.02 -3.63 7.70
N TRP A 247 -2.70 -2.48 7.66
CA TRP A 247 -2.29 -1.39 6.79
C TRP A 247 -1.26 -0.46 7.41
N ILE A 248 -1.40 -0.13 8.69
CA ILE A 248 -0.49 0.81 9.33
C ILE A 248 0.82 0.13 9.72
N MET A 249 0.78 -1.07 10.34
CA MET A 249 1.99 -1.72 10.87
C MET A 249 2.65 -2.68 9.87
N LEU A 250 1.90 -3.56 9.22
CA LEU A 250 2.45 -4.69 8.49
C LEU A 250 2.53 -4.51 6.98
N PHE A 251 1.83 -3.55 6.39
CA PHE A 251 1.78 -3.39 4.94
C PHE A 251 3.17 -3.23 4.32
N ALA A 252 3.97 -2.27 4.79
CA ALA A 252 5.30 -2.04 4.25
C ALA A 252 6.25 -3.23 4.49
N LEU A 253 6.12 -3.89 5.64
CA LEU A 253 6.86 -5.12 5.93
C LEU A 253 6.53 -6.23 4.94
N ALA A 254 5.25 -6.45 4.66
CA ALA A 254 4.79 -7.47 3.71
C ALA A 254 5.22 -7.16 2.27
N VAL A 255 5.07 -5.90 1.84
CA VAL A 255 5.52 -5.45 0.51
C VAL A 255 7.01 -5.69 0.34
N LEU A 256 7.85 -5.22 1.27
CA LEU A 256 9.30 -5.33 1.15
C LEU A 256 9.79 -6.76 1.31
N SER A 257 9.17 -7.54 2.19
CA SER A 257 9.51 -8.96 2.31
C SER A 257 9.23 -9.69 0.99
N SER A 258 8.08 -9.42 0.36
CA SER A 258 7.72 -10.00 -0.93
C SER A 258 8.61 -9.49 -2.06
N TYR A 259 8.91 -8.19 -2.05
CA TYR A 259 9.81 -7.57 -3.01
C TYR A 259 11.19 -8.23 -2.99
N GLU A 260 11.83 -8.34 -1.84
CA GLU A 260 13.13 -8.99 -1.68
C GLU A 260 13.13 -10.46 -2.12
N PHE A 261 12.06 -11.19 -1.84
CA PHE A 261 11.94 -12.58 -2.28
C PHE A 261 11.95 -12.72 -3.81
N PHE A 262 11.30 -11.80 -4.52
CA PHE A 262 11.26 -11.82 -5.97
C PHE A 262 12.45 -11.12 -6.63
N ASP A 263 13.13 -10.25 -5.90
CA ASP A 263 14.27 -9.46 -6.39
C ASP A 263 15.64 -10.01 -5.99
N ASP A 264 15.71 -11.14 -5.29
CA ASP A 264 16.96 -11.68 -4.81
C ASP A 264 17.90 -12.09 -5.96
N ASN A 265 18.96 -11.30 -6.14
CA ASN A 265 20.04 -11.55 -7.08
C ASN A 265 21.30 -12.12 -6.39
N GLU A 266 21.28 -12.35 -5.10
CA GLU A 266 22.37 -12.99 -4.39
C GLU A 266 22.28 -14.52 -4.55
N LYS A 267 22.96 -15.03 -5.56
CA LYS A 267 23.39 -16.43 -5.62
C LYS A 267 24.72 -16.59 -4.91
#